data_0365f4bf655d52a5402332b9946e4e89
#
_entry.id   0365f4bf655d52a5402332b9946e4e89
#
_cell.length_a   1.000
_cell.length_b   1.000
_cell.length_c   1.000
_cell.angle_alpha   90.00
_cell.angle_beta   90.00
_cell.angle_gamma   90.00
#
_symmetry.space_group_name_H-M   'P 1'
#
loop_
_entity.id
_entity.type
_entity.pdbx_description
1 polymer ?
#
loop_
_entity_poly.entity_id
_entity_poly.type
_entity_poly.pdbx_seq_one_letter_code
_entity_poly.pdbx_strand_id
1 'polypeptide(L)'
;FIRRTMQRLFAGHVLSQNEIYQLCDQDYCRRVLHQTFPVLKRYDPRRPLSEQKKVNGYSRYYDLILSQEGEQFLLSNHWIETKRPAFLAWLNGR
;
A
#
# COMPACT_ATOMS: atom_id res chain seq x y z
N PHE A 1 9.55 -9.07 -1.71
CA PHE A 1 8.63 -9.84 -0.87
C PHE A 1 7.28 -9.14 -0.67
N ILE A 2 7.29 -7.92 -0.13
CA ILE A 2 6.05 -7.20 0.17
C ILE A 2 5.26 -6.88 -1.10
N ARG A 3 5.95 -6.45 -2.16
CA ARG A 3 5.32 -6.15 -3.44
C ARG A 3 4.58 -7.37 -4.01
N ARG A 4 5.25 -8.52 -4.02
CA ARG A 4 4.62 -9.76 -4.54
C ARG A 4 3.47 -10.21 -3.67
N THR A 5 3.62 -10.11 -2.36
CA THR A 5 2.56 -10.48 -1.43
C THR A 5 1.32 -9.63 -1.66
N MET A 6 1.49 -8.32 -1.79
CA MET A 6 0.36 -7.42 -2.04
C MET A 6 -0.30 -7.68 -3.40
N GLN A 7 0.49 -7.99 -4.42
CA GLN A 7 -0.06 -8.36 -5.72
C GLN A 7 -0.94 -9.62 -5.62
N ARG A 8 -0.48 -10.61 -4.86
CA ARG A 8 -1.25 -11.85 -4.67
C ARG A 8 -2.52 -11.62 -3.88
N LEU A 9 -2.46 -10.80 -2.83
CA LEU A 9 -3.62 -10.48 -2.01
C LEU A 9 -4.71 -9.77 -2.84
N PHE A 10 -4.31 -8.85 -3.70
CA PHE A 10 -5.26 -8.16 -4.58
C PHE A 10 -5.80 -9.09 -5.67
N ALA A 11 -4.92 -9.88 -6.29
CA ALA A 11 -5.33 -10.81 -7.36
C ALA A 11 -6.33 -11.85 -6.86
N GLY A 12 -6.17 -12.29 -5.61
CA GLY A 12 -7.04 -13.28 -5.00
C GLY A 12 -8.26 -12.71 -4.28
N HIS A 13 -8.43 -11.39 -4.30
CA HIS A 13 -9.50 -10.69 -3.57
C HIS A 13 -9.53 -11.07 -2.08
N VAL A 14 -8.33 -11.24 -1.48
CA VAL A 14 -8.18 -11.71 -0.11
C VAL A 14 -8.48 -10.61 0.90
N LEU A 15 -8.10 -9.36 0.57
CA LEU A 15 -8.33 -8.23 1.47
C LEU A 15 -9.77 -7.76 1.40
N SER A 16 -10.36 -7.49 2.57
CA SER A 16 -11.66 -6.84 2.62
C SER A 16 -11.52 -5.37 2.25
N GLN A 17 -12.65 -4.77 1.88
CA GLN A 17 -12.68 -3.34 1.57
C GLN A 17 -12.22 -2.50 2.77
N ASN A 18 -12.62 -2.91 3.97
CA ASN A 18 -12.21 -2.23 5.20
C ASN A 18 -10.70 -2.32 5.43
N GLU A 19 -10.10 -3.49 5.19
CA GLU A 19 -8.65 -3.66 5.30
C GLU A 19 -7.90 -2.76 4.31
N ILE A 20 -8.40 -2.67 3.09
CA ILE A 20 -7.81 -1.78 2.06
C ILE A 20 -7.88 -0.32 2.53
N TYR A 21 -9.02 0.12 3.05
CA TYR A 21 -9.16 1.49 3.53
C TYR A 21 -8.26 1.78 4.73
N GLN A 22 -8.06 0.81 5.62
CA GLN A 22 -7.11 0.94 6.72
C GLN A 22 -5.69 1.14 6.21
N LEU A 23 -5.30 0.44 5.15
CA LEU A 23 -3.97 0.59 4.56
C LEU A 23 -3.79 1.93 3.84
N CYS A 24 -4.87 2.65 3.57
CA CYS A 24 -4.83 4.01 3.05
C CYS A 24 -4.76 5.07 4.16
N ASP A 25 -4.94 4.67 5.41
CA ASP A 25 -4.94 5.56 6.56
C ASP A 25 -3.54 5.67 7.13
N GLN A 26 -3.00 6.89 7.15
CA GLN A 26 -1.65 7.14 7.65
C GLN A 26 -1.49 6.77 9.11
N ASP A 27 -2.47 7.09 9.95
CA ASP A 27 -2.39 6.77 11.39
C ASP A 27 -2.38 5.27 11.63
N TYR A 28 -3.23 4.52 10.93
CA TYR A 28 -3.25 3.06 11.01
C TYR A 28 -1.90 2.47 10.61
N CYS A 29 -1.38 2.91 9.46
CA CYS A 29 -0.11 2.40 8.94
C CYS A 29 1.06 2.73 9.86
N ARG A 30 1.03 3.90 10.49
CA ARG A 30 2.06 4.31 11.44
C ARG A 30 2.03 3.44 12.70
N ARG A 31 0.84 3.19 13.25
CA ARG A 31 0.68 2.41 14.49
C ARG A 31 0.92 0.91 14.29
N VAL A 32 0.38 0.36 13.21
CA VAL A 32 0.35 -1.10 13.01
C VAL A 32 1.54 -1.59 12.19
N LEU A 33 1.92 -0.85 11.15
CA LEU A 33 2.97 -1.27 10.23
C LEU A 33 4.25 -0.46 10.35
N HIS A 34 4.27 0.52 11.26
CA HIS A 34 5.43 1.39 11.50
C HIS A 34 5.89 2.10 10.22
N GLN A 35 4.94 2.48 9.39
CA GLN A 35 5.21 3.16 8.13
C GLN A 35 4.97 4.66 8.25
N THR A 36 5.87 5.44 7.67
CA THR A 36 5.74 6.91 7.64
C THR A 36 4.62 7.35 6.70
N PHE A 37 4.44 6.64 5.59
CA PHE A 37 3.44 6.93 4.58
C PHE A 37 2.37 5.85 4.56
N PRO A 38 1.14 6.14 4.11
CA PRO A 38 0.14 5.10 3.92
C PRO A 38 0.69 4.00 3.00
N VAL A 39 0.39 2.75 3.32
CA VAL A 39 0.82 1.61 2.51
C VAL A 39 0.18 1.66 1.14
N LEU A 40 -1.08 2.05 1.08
CA LEU A 40 -1.82 2.22 -0.17
C LEU A 40 -2.25 3.68 -0.33
N LYS A 41 -2.27 4.12 -1.57
CA LYS A 41 -2.77 5.44 -1.95
C LYS A 41 -3.70 5.28 -3.13
N ARG A 42 -4.87 5.90 -3.09
CA ARG A 42 -5.81 5.84 -4.22
C ARG A 42 -5.15 6.42 -5.47
N TYR A 43 -5.29 5.69 -6.57
CA TYR A 43 -4.80 6.12 -7.86
C TYR A 43 -5.94 6.73 -8.68
N ASP A 44 -5.72 7.94 -9.20
CA ASP A 44 -6.66 8.60 -10.11
C ASP A 44 -6.11 8.45 -11.53
N PRO A 45 -6.75 7.65 -12.39
CA PRO A 45 -6.27 7.45 -13.78
C PRO A 45 -6.35 8.70 -14.65
N ARG A 46 -7.04 9.74 -14.18
CA ARG A 46 -7.13 11.01 -14.92
C ARG A 46 -5.93 11.93 -14.70
N ARG A 47 -5.04 11.57 -13.76
CA ARG A 47 -3.83 12.33 -13.43
C ARG A 47 -2.59 11.52 -13.73
N PRO A 48 -1.45 12.19 -14.05
CA PRO A 48 -0.21 11.46 -14.33
C PRO A 48 0.26 10.62 -13.13
N LEU A 49 0.63 9.38 -13.42
CA LEU A 49 1.18 8.47 -12.40
C LEU A 49 2.44 9.06 -11.76
N SER A 50 3.30 9.69 -12.56
CA SER A 50 4.54 10.28 -12.09
C SER A 50 4.34 11.31 -10.98
N GLU A 51 3.21 12.03 -10.99
CA GLU A 51 2.88 12.98 -9.93
C GLU A 51 2.37 12.28 -8.68
N GLN A 52 1.52 11.29 -8.87
CA GLN A 52 0.86 10.59 -7.75
C GLN A 52 1.81 9.74 -6.93
N LYS A 53 2.91 9.27 -7.52
CA LYS A 53 3.93 8.50 -6.81
C LYS A 53 4.74 9.33 -5.83
N LYS A 54 4.75 10.65 -5.97
CA LYS A 54 5.64 11.52 -5.22
C LYS A 54 5.00 12.04 -3.95
N VAL A 55 5.83 12.15 -2.90
CA VAL A 55 5.51 12.85 -1.67
C VAL A 55 6.66 13.84 -1.42
N ASN A 56 6.35 15.13 -1.38
CA ASN A 56 7.35 16.19 -1.23
C ASN A 56 8.50 16.08 -2.24
N GLY A 57 8.16 15.75 -3.49
CA GLY A 57 9.13 15.66 -4.59
C GLY A 57 9.90 14.35 -4.69
N TYR A 58 9.71 13.42 -3.76
CA TYR A 58 10.39 12.13 -3.76
C TYR A 58 9.41 11.01 -4.12
N SER A 59 9.84 10.08 -4.96
CA SER A 59 9.03 8.91 -5.32
C SER A 59 8.90 7.97 -4.12
N ARG A 60 7.68 7.79 -3.61
CA ARG A 60 7.39 6.97 -2.43
C ARG A 60 6.46 5.79 -2.75
N TYR A 61 6.06 5.65 -4.00
CA TYR A 61 5.17 4.58 -4.44
C TYR A 61 5.73 3.91 -5.69
N TYR A 62 5.48 2.61 -5.83
CA TYR A 62 5.88 1.84 -7.02
C TYR A 62 5.06 2.24 -8.25
N ASP A 63 5.62 1.98 -9.44
CA ASP A 63 4.90 2.04 -10.71
C ASP A 63 4.01 0.81 -10.87
N LEU A 64 3.17 0.55 -9.89
CA LEU A 64 2.35 -0.64 -9.81
C LEU A 64 0.96 -0.25 -9.37
N ILE A 65 -0.02 -0.55 -10.21
CA ILE A 65 -1.42 -0.27 -9.89
C ILE A 65 -2.08 -1.55 -9.43
N LEU A 66 -2.61 -1.54 -8.22
CA LEU A 66 -3.37 -2.64 -7.65
C LEU A 66 -4.85 -2.32 -7.75
N SER A 67 -5.64 -3.26 -8.24
CA SER A 67 -7.07 -3.02 -8.49
C SER A 67 -7.93 -4.04 -7.75
N GLN A 68 -9.02 -3.55 -7.17
CA GLN A 68 -10.05 -4.39 -6.58
C GLN A 68 -11.39 -3.67 -6.65
N GLU A 69 -12.41 -4.35 -7.17
CA GLU A 69 -13.78 -3.85 -7.23
C GLU A 69 -13.90 -2.46 -7.88
N GLY A 70 -13.15 -2.24 -8.97
CA GLY A 70 -13.17 -0.99 -9.71
C GLY A 70 -12.36 0.14 -9.09
N GLU A 71 -11.80 -0.07 -7.92
CA GLU A 71 -10.90 0.91 -7.29
C GLU A 71 -9.45 0.57 -7.56
N GLN A 72 -8.62 1.58 -7.72
CA GLN A 72 -7.21 1.43 -8.04
C GLN A 72 -6.34 2.10 -6.99
N PHE A 73 -5.20 1.48 -6.67
CA PHE A 73 -4.31 1.93 -5.61
C PHE A 73 -2.85 1.80 -6.03
N LEU A 74 -2.01 2.67 -5.44
CA LEU A 74 -0.56 2.57 -5.54
C LEU A 74 -0.02 2.00 -4.24
N LEU A 75 1.04 1.18 -4.35
CA LEU A 75 1.71 0.57 -3.20
C LEU A 75 2.95 1.38 -2.84
N SER A 76 3.10 1.69 -1.56
CA SER A 76 4.30 2.36 -1.03
C SER A 76 5.55 1.53 -1.32
N ASN A 77 6.64 2.22 -1.70
CA ASN A 77 7.93 1.58 -1.93
C ASN A 77 8.90 1.78 -0.76
N HIS A 78 8.47 2.41 0.33
CA HIS A 78 9.33 2.78 1.45
C HIS A 78 9.36 1.66 2.51
N TRP A 79 9.85 0.49 2.11
CA TRP A 79 9.97 -0.67 3.00
C TRP A 79 11.43 -0.95 3.29
N ILE A 80 11.85 -0.66 4.52
CA ILE A 80 13.21 -0.99 4.96
C ILE A 80 13.17 -2.27 5.81
N GLU A 81 14.31 -2.92 5.95
CA GLU A 81 14.43 -4.23 6.61
C GLU A 81 13.82 -4.25 8.01
N THR A 82 14.02 -3.18 8.78
CA THR A 82 13.51 -3.09 10.15
C THR A 82 11.99 -3.02 10.25
N LYS A 83 11.30 -2.75 9.14
CA LYS A 83 9.82 -2.66 9.12
C LYS A 83 9.14 -3.95 8.70
N ARG A 84 9.91 -4.89 8.17
CA ARG A 84 9.39 -6.17 7.69
C ARG A 84 8.65 -6.98 8.77
N PRO A 85 9.15 -7.07 10.02
CA PRO A 85 8.45 -7.81 11.07
C PRO A 85 7.04 -7.29 11.33
N ALA A 86 6.83 -5.97 11.27
CA ALA A 86 5.49 -5.39 11.46
C ALA A 86 4.53 -5.81 10.35
N PHE A 87 5.01 -5.85 9.10
CA PHE A 87 4.21 -6.31 7.98
C PHE A 87 3.83 -7.79 8.14
N LEU A 88 4.79 -8.62 8.54
CA LEU A 88 4.53 -10.05 8.75
C LEU A 88 3.53 -10.28 9.87
N ALA A 89 3.64 -9.52 10.97
CA ALA A 89 2.70 -9.60 12.08
C ALA A 89 1.29 -9.22 11.63
N TRP A 90 1.17 -8.16 10.85
CA TRP A 90 -0.11 -7.74 10.28
C TRP A 90 -0.71 -8.85 9.39
N LEU A 91 0.12 -9.40 8.50
CA LEU A 91 -0.30 -10.44 7.57
C LEU A 91 -0.79 -11.69 8.30
N ASN A 92 -0.06 -12.11 9.33
CA ASN A 92 -0.37 -13.31 10.09
C ASN A 92 -1.57 -13.13 11.04
N GLY A 93 -1.86 -11.92 11.43
CA GLY A 93 -2.97 -11.61 12.34
C GLY A 93 -4.32 -11.42 11.67
N ARG A 94 -4.38 -11.55 10.38
CA ARG A 94 -5.60 -11.35 9.60
C ARG A 94 -6.59 -12.48 9.75
#